data_70abcc25be6b7b0e387d76c92ab8a0b2
#
_entry.id   70abcc25be6b7b0e387d76c92ab8a0b2
#
_cell.length_a   1.000
_cell.length_b   1.000
_cell.length_c   1.000
_cell.angle_alpha   90.00
_cell.angle_beta   90.00
_cell.angle_gamma   90.00
#
_symmetry.space_group_name_H-M   'P 1'
#
loop_
_entity.id
_entity.type
_entity.pdbx_description
1 polymer ?
#
loop_
_entity_poly.entity_id
_entity_poly.type
_entity_poly.pdbx_seq_one_letter_code
_entity_poly.pdbx_strand_id
1 'polypeptide(L)'
;MDTKAAILALMSVWGVGTCATLPAIAQDTDTAADATDDVGDGENPLLNKVWVRADADASLPGPMQIFLEDGTLVSDSCWETYRLSKWQQVSDSAISWDEDGMTINADIASISDTELVLNLKLGSEVQEQRFVTATVPYVCPDMVK
;
A
#
# COMPACT_ATOMS: atom_id res chain seq x y z
N MET A 1 -18.46 39.00 30.28
CA MET A 1 -19.75 39.02 29.55
C MET A 1 -19.94 37.61 29.04
N ASP A 2 -20.34 36.64 29.84
CA ASP A 2 -21.70 36.22 30.19
C ASP A 2 -22.58 35.90 28.99
N THR A 3 -22.88 34.63 28.84
CA THR A 3 -24.22 34.02 29.01
C THR A 3 -24.10 32.55 28.63
N LYS A 4 -24.14 31.65 29.45
CA LYS A 4 -25.06 30.74 30.13
C LYS A 4 -26.45 30.65 29.49
N ALA A 5 -26.80 29.44 29.02
CA ALA A 5 -28.13 28.89 29.14
C ALA A 5 -28.11 27.37 29.01
N ALA A 6 -28.48 26.74 30.07
CA ALA A 6 -28.96 25.41 30.30
C ALA A 6 -30.47 25.36 30.06
N ILE A 7 -31.03 24.16 29.79
CA ILE A 7 -32.37 23.66 30.05
C ILE A 7 -32.38 22.23 29.50
N LEU A 8 -32.41 21.13 30.24
CA LEU A 8 -33.42 20.52 31.09
C LEU A 8 -34.67 19.99 30.38
N ALA A 9 -34.90 18.74 30.59
CA ALA A 9 -36.10 18.00 30.98
C ALA A 9 -36.39 16.80 30.09
N LEU A 10 -36.31 15.58 30.60
CA LEU A 10 -37.38 14.80 31.29
C LEU A 10 -38.45 14.28 30.32
N MET A 11 -38.60 13.00 30.13
CA MET A 11 -39.63 12.18 30.79
C MET A 11 -39.62 10.73 30.30
N SER A 12 -39.68 9.88 31.27
CA SER A 12 -40.02 8.49 31.37
C SER A 12 -41.35 8.14 30.68
N VAL A 13 -41.47 6.99 30.04
CA VAL A 13 -42.72 6.22 30.05
C VAL A 13 -42.40 4.73 30.13
N TRP A 14 -42.91 4.15 31.18
CA TRP A 14 -43.02 2.72 31.40
C TRP A 14 -44.05 2.10 30.46
N GLY A 15 -43.74 0.98 29.90
CA GLY A 15 -44.70 0.11 29.19
C GLY A 15 -44.44 -1.34 29.55
N VAL A 16 -45.24 -1.83 30.51
CA VAL A 16 -45.39 -3.25 30.88
C VAL A 16 -46.34 -3.87 29.88
N GLY A 17 -46.06 -5.06 29.37
CA GLY A 17 -47.06 -5.80 28.59
C GLY A 17 -46.48 -6.97 27.83
N THR A 18 -46.57 -8.07 28.40
CA THR A 18 -47.28 -9.36 28.19
C THR A 18 -46.48 -10.38 27.35
N CYS A 19 -46.22 -11.49 28.05
CA CYS A 19 -45.92 -12.80 27.48
C CYS A 19 -46.97 -13.22 26.44
N ALA A 20 -46.50 -13.67 25.31
CA ALA A 20 -47.27 -14.54 24.44
C ALA A 20 -46.35 -15.67 23.93
N THR A 21 -46.85 -16.83 24.13
CA THR A 21 -46.33 -18.17 23.88
C THR A 21 -45.96 -18.43 22.43
N LEU A 22 -44.89 -19.22 22.26
CA LEU A 22 -44.38 -19.82 21.02
C LEU A 22 -45.39 -20.62 20.23
N PRO A 23 -45.20 -20.74 18.95
CA PRO A 23 -45.05 -22.06 18.35
C PRO A 23 -43.66 -22.27 17.72
N ALA A 24 -43.13 -23.43 18.00
CA ALA A 24 -42.03 -24.02 17.31
C ALA A 24 -42.39 -24.20 15.82
N ILE A 25 -41.61 -23.62 14.95
CA ILE A 25 -41.62 -23.92 13.53
C ILE A 25 -40.22 -24.34 13.11
N ALA A 26 -40.26 -25.46 12.40
CA ALA A 26 -39.17 -26.23 11.87
C ALA A 26 -37.95 -25.43 11.36
N GLN A 27 -36.82 -26.03 11.62
CA GLN A 27 -35.55 -25.77 10.97
C GLN A 27 -35.71 -25.97 9.46
N ASP A 28 -35.67 -24.89 8.72
CA ASP A 28 -35.17 -24.92 7.39
C ASP A 28 -33.68 -24.65 7.45
N THR A 29 -32.95 -25.66 7.10
CA THR A 29 -31.51 -25.58 6.78
C THR A 29 -31.34 -24.69 5.58
N ASP A 30 -31.30 -23.39 5.78
CA ASP A 30 -30.70 -22.50 4.81
C ASP A 30 -29.20 -22.66 4.91
N THR A 31 -28.71 -23.34 3.91
CA THR A 31 -27.32 -23.32 3.48
C THR A 31 -26.84 -21.90 3.54
N ALA A 32 -26.08 -21.60 4.59
CA ALA A 32 -25.20 -20.44 4.61
C ALA A 32 -24.34 -20.59 3.36
N ALA A 33 -24.60 -19.77 2.38
CA ALA A 33 -23.66 -19.54 1.31
C ALA A 33 -22.37 -19.12 2.02
N ASP A 34 -21.45 -20.05 2.04
CA ASP A 34 -20.05 -19.83 2.28
C ASP A 34 -19.62 -18.79 1.23
N ALA A 35 -19.72 -17.52 1.60
CA ALA A 35 -18.95 -16.50 0.96
C ALA A 35 -17.51 -16.83 1.32
N THR A 36 -16.95 -17.79 0.62
CA THR A 36 -15.53 -17.79 0.42
C THR A 36 -15.23 -16.43 -0.20
N ASP A 37 -14.83 -15.47 0.64
CA ASP A 37 -13.95 -14.44 0.22
C ASP A 37 -12.79 -15.18 -0.46
N ASP A 38 -12.90 -15.31 -1.77
CA ASP A 38 -11.77 -15.51 -2.65
C ASP A 38 -10.90 -14.24 -2.46
N VAL A 39 -10.19 -14.22 -1.35
CA VAL A 39 -8.98 -13.44 -1.20
C VAL A 39 -8.07 -14.08 -2.23
N GLY A 40 -8.25 -13.64 -3.47
CA GLY A 40 -7.33 -13.97 -4.52
C GLY A 40 -5.96 -13.75 -3.93
N ASP A 41 -5.13 -14.78 -3.91
CA ASP A 41 -3.68 -14.70 -3.76
C ASP A 41 -3.13 -13.86 -4.93
N GLY A 42 -3.61 -12.64 -5.03
CA GLY A 42 -3.05 -11.61 -5.90
C GLY A 42 -1.73 -11.24 -5.28
N GLU A 43 -0.69 -11.96 -5.68
CA GLU A 43 0.68 -11.60 -5.37
C GLU A 43 0.84 -10.10 -5.63
N ASN A 44 1.22 -9.35 -4.59
CA ASN A 44 1.40 -7.91 -4.72
C ASN A 44 2.44 -7.64 -5.83
N PRO A 45 2.05 -7.03 -6.96
CA PRO A 45 2.92 -6.92 -8.13
C PRO A 45 4.17 -6.07 -7.86
N LEU A 46 4.21 -5.33 -6.75
CA LEU A 46 5.37 -4.55 -6.34
C LEU A 46 6.50 -5.42 -5.78
N LEU A 47 6.16 -6.54 -5.13
CA LEU A 47 7.08 -7.30 -4.30
C LEU A 47 8.04 -8.20 -5.09
N ASN A 48 9.24 -8.39 -4.53
CA ASN A 48 10.21 -9.41 -4.94
C ASN A 48 10.64 -9.33 -6.42
N LYS A 49 10.44 -8.16 -7.05
CA LYS A 49 10.88 -7.87 -8.43
C LYS A 49 12.03 -6.89 -8.43
N VAL A 50 12.95 -7.04 -9.37
CA VAL A 50 14.00 -6.06 -9.62
C VAL A 50 13.45 -4.98 -10.52
N TRP A 51 13.14 -3.83 -9.95
CA TRP A 51 12.64 -2.65 -10.64
C TRP A 51 13.82 -1.77 -11.05
N VAL A 52 14.13 -1.75 -12.34
CA VAL A 52 15.21 -0.92 -12.91
C VAL A 52 14.62 0.37 -13.44
N ARG A 53 15.23 1.49 -13.11
CA ARG A 53 14.80 2.81 -13.52
C ARG A 53 14.97 3.01 -15.01
N ALA A 54 13.88 3.24 -15.73
CA ALA A 54 13.86 3.38 -17.18
C ALA A 54 14.23 4.80 -17.66
N ASP A 55 13.97 5.80 -16.80
CA ASP A 55 14.20 7.24 -17.06
C ASP A 55 15.44 7.79 -16.34
N ALA A 56 16.35 6.91 -15.91
CA ALA A 56 17.57 7.32 -15.24
C ALA A 56 18.51 8.10 -16.18
N ASP A 57 19.26 9.04 -15.59
CA ASP A 57 20.31 9.74 -16.30
C ASP A 57 21.40 8.76 -16.75
N ALA A 58 21.94 8.95 -17.95
CA ALA A 58 22.99 8.09 -18.51
C ALA A 58 24.28 8.08 -17.67
N SER A 59 24.49 9.09 -16.81
CA SER A 59 25.63 9.16 -15.90
C SER A 59 25.49 8.23 -14.68
N LEU A 60 24.27 7.76 -14.38
CA LEU A 60 23.99 6.81 -13.31
C LEU A 60 23.27 5.57 -13.90
N PRO A 61 24.01 4.64 -14.48
CA PRO A 61 23.41 3.49 -15.13
C PRO A 61 22.85 2.49 -14.13
N GLY A 62 21.62 2.06 -14.42
CA GLY A 62 20.95 0.97 -13.74
C GLY A 62 20.56 1.17 -12.29
N PRO A 63 20.04 2.36 -11.87
CA PRO A 63 19.44 2.46 -10.55
C PRO A 63 18.28 1.46 -10.45
N MET A 64 18.24 0.72 -9.36
CA MET A 64 17.23 -0.32 -9.17
C MET A 64 16.70 -0.34 -7.74
N GLN A 65 15.50 -0.84 -7.58
CA GLN A 65 14.82 -1.04 -6.31
C GLN A 65 14.19 -2.42 -6.25
N ILE A 66 14.24 -3.03 -5.06
CA ILE A 66 13.58 -4.30 -4.77
C ILE A 66 12.82 -4.13 -3.47
N PHE A 67 11.49 -4.20 -3.53
CA PHE A 67 10.63 -4.15 -2.36
C PHE A 67 10.40 -5.57 -1.86
N LEU A 68 10.97 -5.90 -0.68
CA LEU A 68 10.83 -7.22 -0.09
C LEU A 68 9.62 -7.26 0.86
N GLU A 69 9.01 -8.42 0.97
CA GLU A 69 7.82 -8.65 1.78
C GLU A 69 8.03 -8.36 3.27
N ASP A 70 9.26 -8.51 3.76
CA ASP A 70 9.64 -8.23 5.16
C ASP A 70 9.76 -6.73 5.49
N GLY A 71 9.38 -5.84 4.56
CA GLY A 71 9.51 -4.40 4.71
C GLY A 71 10.93 -3.86 4.49
N THR A 72 11.80 -4.62 3.84
CA THR A 72 13.12 -4.16 3.42
C THR A 72 13.08 -3.67 1.98
N LEU A 73 13.57 -2.46 1.74
CA LEU A 73 13.88 -1.95 0.41
C LEU A 73 15.37 -2.10 0.15
N VAL A 74 15.69 -2.80 -0.93
CA VAL A 74 17.06 -2.82 -1.47
C VAL A 74 17.13 -1.79 -2.58
N SER A 75 17.97 -0.79 -2.43
CA SER A 75 18.31 0.18 -3.47
C SER A 75 19.73 -0.04 -3.92
N ASP A 76 19.95 -0.09 -5.21
CA ASP A 76 21.26 -0.34 -5.82
C ASP A 76 21.38 0.40 -7.16
N SER A 77 22.59 0.45 -7.66
CA SER A 77 22.91 0.81 -9.05
C SER A 77 24.06 -0.06 -9.53
N CYS A 78 24.31 -0.04 -10.82
CA CYS A 78 25.38 -0.89 -11.38
C CYS A 78 26.79 -0.58 -10.86
N TRP A 79 26.99 0.58 -10.25
CA TRP A 79 28.31 1.11 -9.88
C TRP A 79 28.42 1.55 -8.43
N GLU A 80 27.37 1.37 -7.66
CA GLU A 80 27.32 1.75 -6.25
C GLU A 80 27.09 0.52 -5.36
N THR A 81 27.40 0.67 -4.10
CA THR A 81 27.07 -0.36 -3.11
C THR A 81 25.58 -0.30 -2.80
N TYR A 82 24.92 -1.44 -2.74
CA TYR A 82 23.52 -1.52 -2.36
C TYR A 82 23.27 -0.89 -0.98
N ARG A 83 22.07 -0.34 -0.82
CA ARG A 83 21.55 0.16 0.47
C ARG A 83 20.34 -0.65 0.88
N LEU A 84 20.19 -0.81 2.18
CA LEU A 84 19.01 -1.40 2.78
C LEU A 84 18.30 -0.32 3.61
N SER A 85 17.03 -0.13 3.34
CA SER A 85 16.19 0.77 4.11
C SER A 85 14.86 0.10 4.47
N LYS A 86 14.08 0.76 5.33
CA LYS A 86 12.74 0.29 5.64
C LYS A 86 11.75 0.91 4.66
N TRP A 87 10.83 0.10 4.19
CA TRP A 87 9.68 0.56 3.42
C TRP A 87 8.39 0.00 3.97
N GLN A 88 7.29 0.62 3.64
CA GLN A 88 5.95 0.16 3.98
C GLN A 88 4.95 0.55 2.90
N GLN A 89 3.95 -0.27 2.72
CA GLN A 89 2.77 0.08 1.97
C GLN A 89 1.85 0.91 2.87
N VAL A 90 1.56 2.14 2.48
CA VAL A 90 0.71 3.08 3.23
C VAL A 90 -0.75 2.89 2.85
N SER A 91 -1.01 2.56 1.59
CA SER A 91 -2.33 2.20 1.04
C SER A 91 -2.13 1.39 -0.24
N ASP A 92 -3.23 0.97 -0.87
CA ASP A 92 -3.19 0.24 -2.15
C ASP A 92 -2.46 1.01 -3.25
N SER A 93 -2.40 2.33 -3.14
CA SER A 93 -1.78 3.22 -4.15
C SER A 93 -0.68 4.11 -3.59
N ALA A 94 -0.15 3.83 -2.40
CA ALA A 94 0.90 4.66 -1.80
C ALA A 94 1.87 3.82 -0.98
N ILE A 95 3.15 4.17 -1.09
CA ILE A 95 4.26 3.58 -0.37
C ILE A 95 5.12 4.67 0.28
N SER A 96 5.89 4.29 1.28
CA SER A 96 6.92 5.17 1.85
C SER A 96 8.16 4.36 2.24
N TRP A 97 9.31 5.03 2.22
CA TRP A 97 10.57 4.44 2.67
C TRP A 97 11.46 5.47 3.35
N ASP A 98 12.46 4.99 4.07
CA ASP A 98 13.50 5.83 4.65
C ASP A 98 14.67 5.96 3.65
N GLU A 99 15.12 7.17 3.44
CA GLU A 99 16.31 7.47 2.64
C GLU A 99 17.17 8.49 3.38
N ASP A 100 18.29 8.03 3.91
CA ASP A 100 19.26 8.84 4.68
C ASP A 100 18.62 9.63 5.84
N GLY A 101 17.64 9.03 6.53
CA GLY A 101 16.93 9.62 7.66
C GLY A 101 15.77 10.54 7.27
N MET A 102 15.44 10.59 6.00
CA MET A 102 14.24 11.27 5.48
C MET A 102 13.20 10.23 5.03
N THR A 103 11.95 10.47 5.36
CA THR A 103 10.86 9.64 4.83
C THR A 103 10.47 10.14 3.45
N ILE A 104 10.65 9.30 2.45
CA ILE A 104 10.15 9.50 1.09
C ILE A 104 8.76 8.92 1.00
N ASN A 105 7.81 9.70 0.51
CA ASN A 105 6.45 9.25 0.22
C ASN A 105 6.25 9.24 -1.29
N ALA A 106 5.64 8.18 -1.81
CA ALA A 106 5.35 8.05 -3.22
C ALA A 106 3.95 7.48 -3.46
N ASP A 107 3.24 8.05 -4.43
CA ASP A 107 2.03 7.44 -4.96
C ASP A 107 2.42 6.48 -6.08
N ILE A 108 1.79 5.31 -6.11
CA ILE A 108 1.86 4.37 -7.22
C ILE A 108 0.90 4.87 -8.30
N ALA A 109 1.43 5.56 -9.30
CA ALA A 109 0.62 6.10 -10.38
C ALA A 109 0.12 4.98 -11.32
N SER A 110 0.95 3.96 -11.55
CA SER A 110 0.56 2.73 -12.22
C SER A 110 1.50 1.60 -11.85
N ILE A 111 0.99 0.38 -11.87
CA ILE A 111 1.78 -0.84 -11.68
C ILE A 111 1.21 -1.97 -12.52
N SER A 112 2.10 -2.75 -13.10
CA SER A 112 1.81 -3.98 -13.82
C SER A 112 2.90 -5.01 -13.52
N ASP A 113 2.87 -6.16 -14.17
CA ASP A 113 3.94 -7.15 -14.01
C ASP A 113 5.30 -6.69 -14.51
N THR A 114 5.33 -5.73 -15.43
CA THR A 114 6.56 -5.29 -16.11
C THR A 114 6.88 -3.82 -15.95
N GLU A 115 5.95 -2.99 -15.51
CA GLU A 115 6.12 -1.55 -15.41
C GLU A 115 5.61 -1.02 -14.08
N LEU A 116 6.33 -0.06 -13.51
CA LEU A 116 5.98 0.65 -12.30
C LEU A 116 6.23 2.15 -12.50
N VAL A 117 5.25 2.98 -12.16
CA VAL A 117 5.39 4.44 -12.16
C VAL A 117 5.12 4.95 -10.76
N LEU A 118 6.09 5.64 -10.18
CA LEU A 118 6.01 6.27 -8.88
C LEU A 118 6.03 7.79 -9.00
N ASN A 119 5.15 8.46 -8.27
CA ASN A 119 5.18 9.90 -8.08
C ASN A 119 5.72 10.21 -6.68
N LEU A 120 7.00 10.55 -6.59
CA LEU A 120 7.67 10.90 -5.34
C LEU A 120 7.26 12.29 -4.88
N LYS A 121 6.90 12.42 -3.60
CA LYS A 121 6.53 13.68 -2.96
C LYS A 121 7.76 14.28 -2.26
N LEU A 122 8.43 15.22 -2.91
CA LEU A 122 9.65 15.85 -2.43
C LEU A 122 9.34 17.30 -1.99
N GLY A 123 8.81 17.43 -0.77
CA GLY A 123 8.34 18.72 -0.27
C GLY A 123 7.14 19.25 -1.07
N SER A 124 7.33 20.35 -1.82
CA SER A 124 6.31 20.92 -2.71
C SER A 124 6.37 20.40 -4.15
N GLU A 125 7.37 19.60 -4.47
CA GLU A 125 7.58 19.05 -5.80
C GLU A 125 7.12 17.60 -5.88
N VAL A 126 6.68 17.20 -7.07
CA VAL A 126 6.37 15.82 -7.38
C VAL A 126 7.30 15.38 -8.52
N GLN A 127 8.06 14.32 -8.26
CA GLN A 127 8.96 13.74 -9.24
C GLN A 127 8.42 12.40 -9.70
N GLU A 128 8.10 12.28 -10.98
CA GLU A 128 7.75 10.99 -11.58
C GLU A 128 9.02 10.16 -11.81
N GLN A 129 8.93 8.88 -11.47
CA GLN A 129 9.98 7.89 -11.73
C GLN A 129 9.37 6.67 -12.38
N ARG A 130 9.95 6.22 -13.49
CA ARG A 130 9.51 5.08 -14.26
C ARG A 130 10.48 3.92 -14.12
N PHE A 131 9.94 2.75 -13.88
CA PHE A 131 10.69 1.52 -13.71
C PHE A 131 10.14 0.43 -14.63
N VAL A 132 11.03 -0.47 -15.01
CA VAL A 132 10.69 -1.71 -15.69
C VAL A 132 11.30 -2.88 -14.94
N THR A 133 10.70 -4.07 -15.04
CA THR A 133 11.30 -5.27 -14.47
C THR A 133 12.56 -5.65 -15.21
N ALA A 134 13.61 -5.98 -14.48
CA ALA A 134 14.85 -6.46 -15.06
C ALA A 134 14.68 -7.83 -15.72
N THR A 135 15.35 -8.03 -16.85
CA THR A 135 15.59 -9.38 -17.36
C THR A 135 16.59 -10.10 -16.45
N VAL A 136 16.30 -11.33 -16.07
CA VAL A 136 17.18 -12.11 -15.19
C VAL A 136 17.96 -13.13 -16.03
N PRO A 137 19.30 -13.21 -15.88
CA PRO A 137 20.17 -12.37 -15.04
C PRO A 137 20.26 -10.94 -15.55
N TYR A 138 20.22 -9.97 -14.60
CA TYR A 138 20.41 -8.57 -14.95
C TYR A 138 21.88 -8.31 -15.28
N VAL A 139 22.12 -7.71 -16.43
CA VAL A 139 23.47 -7.34 -16.88
C VAL A 139 23.57 -5.83 -16.87
N CYS A 140 24.50 -5.31 -16.07
CA CYS A 140 24.76 -3.89 -16.02
C CYS A 140 25.26 -3.35 -17.37
N PRO A 141 24.78 -2.18 -17.81
CA PRO A 141 25.30 -1.54 -19.00
C PRO A 141 26.76 -1.12 -18.79
N ASP A 142 27.54 -1.10 -19.88
CA ASP A 142 28.92 -0.63 -19.84
C ASP A 142 29.00 0.84 -19.42
N MET A 143 29.99 1.18 -18.60
CA MET A 143 30.23 2.58 -18.27
C MET A 143 30.58 3.36 -19.55
N VAL A 144 29.90 4.51 -19.70
CA VAL A 144 30.28 5.49 -20.74
C VAL A 144 31.65 6.04 -20.36
N LYS A 145 32.63 5.82 -21.22
CA LYS A 145 34.02 6.29 -21.05
C LYS A 145 34.13 7.75 -21.44
#